data_129cbdefcfd04c32b345d28113026ceb
#
_entry.id   129cbdefcfd04c32b345d28113026ceb
#
_cell.length_a   1.000
_cell.length_b   1.000
_cell.length_c   1.000
_cell.angle_alpha   90.00
_cell.angle_beta   90.00
_cell.angle_gamma   90.00
#
_symmetry.space_group_name_H-M   'P 1'
#
loop_
_entity.id
_entity.type
_entity.pdbx_description
1 polymer ?
#
loop_
_entity_poly.entity_id
_entity_poly.type
_entity_poly.pdbx_seq_one_letter_code
_entity_poly.pdbx_strand_id
1 'polypeptide(L)'
;MSGKVIGIEEHELPGGRGMCIIIENDFKDEVHENVIPNKDIENLTKEEIVNIVKEAGIVGMGGATFPTHVKISPPQGKNIDTVILNGAECEPYLTADHRLMLENPEDVVYGLYILMKALDVKKGYIGIEVNKLDAIEAIEKEVKKYENIEVSRLEIKYPQGAEKQLIYACTKREVPSGGLPMDVGVVVNNVEPQLK
;
A
#
# COMPACT_ATOMS: atom_id res chain seq x y z
N MET A 1 -12.91 -11.82 -8.42
CA MET A 1 -13.98 -12.01 -9.44
C MET A 1 -13.69 -13.29 -10.19
N SER A 2 -14.62 -14.22 -10.18
CA SER A 2 -14.56 -15.45 -11.00
C SER A 2 -15.50 -15.33 -12.18
N GLY A 3 -15.27 -16.13 -13.25
CA GLY A 3 -16.09 -16.08 -14.43
C GLY A 3 -15.37 -16.55 -15.70
N LYS A 4 -15.94 -16.23 -16.84
CA LYS A 4 -15.42 -16.64 -18.15
C LYS A 4 -15.02 -15.42 -18.98
N VAL A 5 -13.81 -15.43 -19.54
CA VAL A 5 -13.43 -14.43 -20.55
C VAL A 5 -14.26 -14.66 -21.81
N ILE A 6 -15.06 -13.66 -22.21
CA ILE A 6 -15.95 -13.70 -23.37
C ILE A 6 -15.45 -12.83 -24.52
N GLY A 7 -14.49 -11.94 -24.30
CA GLY A 7 -13.93 -11.08 -25.34
C GLY A 7 -12.67 -10.36 -24.87
N ILE A 8 -11.88 -9.92 -25.85
CA ILE A 8 -10.79 -8.96 -25.68
C ILE A 8 -11.00 -7.90 -26.75
N GLU A 9 -11.43 -6.72 -26.35
CA GLU A 9 -11.91 -5.67 -27.24
C GLU A 9 -11.40 -4.30 -26.81
N GLU A 10 -11.33 -3.36 -27.76
CA GLU A 10 -10.95 -1.98 -27.49
C GLU A 10 -12.16 -1.20 -26.93
N HIS A 11 -11.99 -0.58 -25.77
CA HIS A 11 -12.99 0.29 -25.14
C HIS A 11 -12.44 1.68 -24.83
N GLU A 12 -13.35 2.64 -24.66
CA GLU A 12 -13.02 3.96 -24.14
C GLU A 12 -12.81 3.88 -22.62
N LEU A 13 -11.64 4.34 -22.18
CA LEU A 13 -11.23 4.41 -20.77
C LEU A 13 -10.99 5.87 -20.39
N PRO A 14 -10.98 6.22 -19.10
CA PRO A 14 -10.71 7.60 -18.65
C PRO A 14 -9.41 8.22 -19.18
N GLY A 15 -8.41 7.38 -19.54
CA GLY A 15 -7.12 7.81 -20.10
C GLY A 15 -7.02 7.70 -21.63
N GLY A 16 -8.10 7.36 -22.35
CA GLY A 16 -8.11 7.11 -23.79
C GLY A 16 -8.57 5.70 -24.16
N ARG A 17 -8.37 5.27 -25.40
CA ARG A 17 -8.74 3.92 -25.83
C ARG A 17 -7.70 2.89 -25.40
N GLY A 18 -8.18 1.72 -24.97
CA GLY A 18 -7.32 0.62 -24.57
C GLY A 18 -8.00 -0.73 -24.70
N MET A 19 -7.18 -1.79 -24.81
CA MET A 19 -7.66 -3.17 -24.85
C MET A 19 -8.20 -3.57 -23.47
N CYS A 20 -9.43 -4.09 -23.44
CA CYS A 20 -10.12 -4.57 -22.26
C CYS A 20 -10.39 -6.06 -22.37
N ILE A 21 -10.20 -6.77 -21.27
CA ILE A 21 -10.64 -8.16 -21.13
C ILE A 21 -12.06 -8.13 -20.58
N ILE A 22 -13.00 -8.69 -21.34
CA ILE A 22 -14.41 -8.76 -20.95
C ILE A 22 -14.66 -10.08 -20.24
N ILE A 23 -15.10 -10.02 -18.99
CA ILE A 23 -15.38 -11.19 -18.16
C ILE A 23 -16.87 -11.24 -17.85
N GLU A 24 -17.52 -12.34 -18.22
CA GLU A 24 -18.85 -12.68 -17.74
C GLU A 24 -18.73 -13.24 -16.32
N ASN A 25 -19.14 -12.43 -15.32
CA ASN A 25 -19.03 -12.79 -13.91
C ASN A 25 -20.02 -13.90 -13.54
N ASP A 26 -19.56 -14.94 -12.89
CA ASP A 26 -20.41 -16.05 -12.39
C ASP A 26 -20.91 -15.82 -10.96
N PHE A 27 -20.51 -14.72 -10.31
CA PHE A 27 -20.87 -14.32 -8.94
C PHE A 27 -20.50 -15.33 -7.85
N LYS A 28 -19.57 -16.23 -8.09
CA LYS A 28 -19.12 -17.23 -7.10
C LYS A 28 -17.89 -16.76 -6.35
N ASP A 29 -17.13 -15.80 -6.89
CA ASP A 29 -15.85 -15.28 -6.34
C ASP A 29 -14.84 -16.40 -6.03
N GLU A 30 -14.85 -17.45 -6.85
CA GLU A 30 -13.91 -18.56 -6.72
C GLU A 30 -12.48 -18.09 -6.97
N VAL A 31 -11.58 -18.42 -6.06
CA VAL A 31 -10.16 -18.14 -6.20
C VAL A 31 -9.54 -19.19 -7.11
N HIS A 32 -8.74 -18.76 -8.10
CA HIS A 32 -8.07 -19.68 -9.02
C HIS A 32 -7.08 -20.57 -8.27
N GLU A 33 -6.97 -21.84 -8.64
CA GLU A 33 -6.13 -22.85 -8.00
C GLU A 33 -4.63 -22.47 -7.94
N ASN A 34 -4.16 -21.63 -8.85
CA ASN A 34 -2.77 -21.14 -8.85
C ASN A 34 -2.52 -19.99 -7.86
N VAL A 35 -3.57 -19.45 -7.22
CA VAL A 35 -3.43 -18.45 -6.16
C VAL A 35 -3.19 -19.20 -4.84
N ILE A 36 -1.94 -19.51 -4.59
CA ILE A 36 -1.53 -20.21 -3.37
C ILE A 36 -0.97 -19.18 -2.39
N PRO A 37 -1.60 -19.00 -1.22
CA PRO A 37 -1.04 -18.10 -0.21
C PRO A 37 0.37 -18.55 0.20
N ASN A 38 1.32 -17.62 0.12
CA ASN A 38 2.67 -17.90 0.59
C ASN A 38 2.70 -17.74 2.12
N LYS A 39 2.82 -18.86 2.83
CA LYS A 39 2.77 -18.90 4.31
C LYS A 39 4.11 -18.63 4.99
N ASP A 40 5.20 -18.63 4.23
CA ASP A 40 6.56 -18.55 4.77
C ASP A 40 7.31 -17.32 4.25
N ILE A 41 6.75 -16.14 4.55
CA ILE A 41 7.34 -14.87 4.15
C ILE A 41 8.74 -14.66 4.74
N GLU A 42 9.03 -15.32 5.88
CA GLU A 42 10.31 -15.15 6.57
C GLU A 42 11.49 -15.71 5.75
N ASN A 43 11.26 -16.72 4.97
CA ASN A 43 12.28 -17.35 4.13
C ASN A 43 12.35 -16.78 2.70
N LEU A 44 11.44 -15.87 2.34
CA LEU A 44 11.48 -15.23 1.02
C LEU A 44 12.60 -14.20 0.92
N THR A 45 13.29 -14.22 -0.19
CA THR A 45 14.23 -13.17 -0.58
C THR A 45 13.47 -11.93 -1.05
N LYS A 46 14.16 -10.80 -1.09
CA LYS A 46 13.65 -9.55 -1.63
C LYS A 46 13.12 -9.71 -3.07
N GLU A 47 13.90 -10.37 -3.91
CA GLU A 47 13.58 -10.61 -5.32
C GLU A 47 12.31 -11.47 -5.47
N GLU A 48 12.14 -12.48 -4.62
CA GLU A 48 10.94 -13.32 -4.61
C GLU A 48 9.70 -12.52 -4.20
N ILE A 49 9.78 -11.67 -3.16
CA ILE A 49 8.68 -10.81 -2.73
C ILE A 49 8.31 -9.84 -3.87
N VAL A 50 9.29 -9.18 -4.49
CA VAL A 50 9.06 -8.27 -5.62
C VAL A 50 8.37 -8.99 -6.78
N ASN A 51 8.79 -10.21 -7.09
CA ASN A 51 8.20 -11.00 -8.17
C ASN A 51 6.77 -11.44 -7.84
N ILE A 52 6.48 -11.86 -6.62
CA ILE A 52 5.11 -12.19 -6.17
C ILE A 52 4.20 -10.97 -6.33
N VAL A 53 4.63 -9.80 -5.85
CA VAL A 53 3.87 -8.55 -5.98
C VAL A 53 3.62 -8.17 -7.44
N LYS A 54 4.61 -8.39 -8.31
CA LYS A 54 4.49 -8.13 -9.75
C LYS A 54 3.50 -9.07 -10.42
N GLU A 55 3.63 -10.39 -10.19
CA GLU A 55 2.75 -11.40 -10.79
C GLU A 55 1.31 -11.30 -10.28
N ALA A 56 1.11 -10.87 -9.03
CA ALA A 56 -0.20 -10.56 -8.47
C ALA A 56 -0.82 -9.27 -9.04
N GLY A 57 -0.06 -8.47 -9.82
CA GLY A 57 -0.56 -7.24 -10.44
C GLY A 57 -0.89 -6.13 -9.44
N ILE A 58 -0.24 -6.12 -8.28
CA ILE A 58 -0.55 -5.19 -7.20
C ILE A 58 -0.10 -3.78 -7.56
N VAL A 59 -1.03 -2.83 -7.44
CA VAL A 59 -0.83 -1.41 -7.73
C VAL A 59 -1.29 -0.53 -6.57
N GLY A 60 -0.84 0.72 -6.54
CA GLY A 60 -1.26 1.69 -5.52
C GLY A 60 -2.73 2.08 -5.70
N MET A 61 -3.56 1.92 -4.66
CA MET A 61 -5.01 2.15 -4.71
C MET A 61 -5.39 3.60 -4.40
N GLY A 62 -4.68 4.28 -3.50
CA GLY A 62 -4.97 5.66 -3.09
C GLY A 62 -4.42 6.75 -4.02
N GLY A 63 -4.23 6.49 -5.32
CA GLY A 63 -3.65 7.49 -6.21
C GLY A 63 -3.57 7.06 -7.68
N ALA A 64 -2.40 7.23 -8.29
CA ALA A 64 -2.17 7.02 -9.72
C ALA A 64 -2.05 5.54 -10.15
N THR A 65 -2.51 4.58 -9.36
CA THR A 65 -2.37 3.15 -9.66
C THR A 65 -0.94 2.72 -10.04
N PHE A 66 0.05 3.35 -9.40
CA PHE A 66 1.45 3.08 -9.71
C PHE A 66 1.83 1.65 -9.26
N PRO A 67 2.54 0.86 -10.08
CA PRO A 67 2.87 -0.52 -9.77
C PRO A 67 3.70 -0.65 -8.49
N THR A 68 3.21 -1.42 -7.52
CA THR A 68 3.87 -1.57 -6.21
C THR A 68 5.24 -2.23 -6.34
N HIS A 69 5.39 -3.22 -7.23
CA HIS A 69 6.69 -3.87 -7.46
C HIS A 69 7.79 -2.88 -7.92
N VAL A 70 7.43 -1.80 -8.61
CA VAL A 70 8.39 -0.74 -9.01
C VAL A 70 8.78 0.11 -7.79
N LYS A 71 7.82 0.43 -6.90
CA LYS A 71 8.10 1.17 -5.66
C LYS A 71 9.08 0.43 -4.74
N ILE A 72 8.95 -0.89 -4.65
CA ILE A 72 9.81 -1.73 -3.81
C ILE A 72 11.08 -2.22 -4.51
N SER A 73 11.36 -1.70 -5.71
CA SER A 73 12.59 -1.93 -6.49
C SER A 73 13.26 -0.60 -6.83
N PRO A 74 13.74 0.16 -5.83
CA PRO A 74 14.33 1.47 -6.08
C PRO A 74 15.55 1.36 -6.98
N PRO A 75 15.81 2.38 -7.84
CA PRO A 75 16.99 2.42 -8.69
C PRO A 75 18.29 2.37 -7.89
N GLN A 76 19.36 1.87 -8.51
CA GLN A 76 20.69 1.88 -7.90
C GLN A 76 21.09 3.30 -7.44
N GLY A 77 21.65 3.39 -6.23
CA GLY A 77 22.09 4.66 -5.64
C GLY A 77 20.99 5.38 -4.82
N LYS A 78 19.76 4.89 -4.79
CA LYS A 78 18.74 5.35 -3.85
C LYS A 78 18.77 4.49 -2.59
N ASN A 79 19.05 5.11 -1.46
CA ASN A 79 19.05 4.43 -0.16
C ASN A 79 17.71 4.67 0.53
N ILE A 80 16.85 3.67 0.57
CA ILE A 80 15.58 3.71 1.30
C ILE A 80 15.84 3.22 2.72
N ASP A 81 15.37 3.98 3.70
CA ASP A 81 15.50 3.66 5.12
C ASP A 81 14.17 3.65 5.87
N THR A 82 13.09 4.13 5.22
CA THR A 82 11.77 4.29 5.85
C THR A 82 10.66 3.91 4.88
N VAL A 83 9.67 3.18 5.39
CA VAL A 83 8.39 2.92 4.70
C VAL A 83 7.26 3.59 5.47
N ILE A 84 6.33 4.23 4.76
CA ILE A 84 5.16 4.87 5.36
C ILE A 84 3.89 4.30 4.72
N LEU A 85 2.95 3.83 5.53
CA LEU A 85 1.58 3.61 5.10
C LEU A 85 0.74 4.85 5.34
N ASN A 86 0.04 5.26 4.31
CA ASN A 86 -0.89 6.39 4.33
C ASN A 86 -2.29 5.91 4.74
N GLY A 87 -2.66 6.16 5.98
CA GLY A 87 -4.00 5.97 6.55
C GLY A 87 -4.67 7.29 6.94
N ALA A 88 -4.21 8.43 6.37
CA ALA A 88 -4.75 9.74 6.70
C ALA A 88 -6.22 9.87 6.26
N GLU A 89 -6.55 9.43 5.01
CA GLU A 89 -7.91 9.53 4.45
C GLU A 89 -8.54 10.90 4.72
N CYS A 90 -7.87 11.94 4.22
CA CYS A 90 -8.23 13.33 4.51
C CYS A 90 -9.36 13.89 3.63
N GLU A 91 -9.81 13.16 2.61
CA GLU A 91 -10.93 13.55 1.75
C GLU A 91 -12.26 13.42 2.51
N PRO A 92 -13.13 14.46 2.47
CA PRO A 92 -14.44 14.40 3.09
C PRO A 92 -15.29 13.23 2.55
N TYR A 93 -16.05 12.59 3.43
CA TYR A 93 -16.97 11.49 3.14
C TYR A 93 -16.33 10.16 2.72
N LEU A 94 -15.02 10.06 2.60
CA LEU A 94 -14.32 8.78 2.41
C LEU A 94 -14.10 8.10 3.77
N THR A 95 -14.36 6.79 3.83
CA THR A 95 -14.25 5.96 5.04
C THR A 95 -13.70 4.56 4.76
N ALA A 96 -13.21 4.31 3.55
CA ALA A 96 -12.72 3.00 3.13
C ALA A 96 -11.48 2.58 3.93
N ASP A 97 -10.49 3.47 4.02
CA ASP A 97 -9.24 3.22 4.75
C ASP A 97 -9.51 3.10 6.27
N HIS A 98 -10.40 3.95 6.81
CA HIS A 98 -10.82 3.87 8.20
C HIS A 98 -11.45 2.51 8.53
N ARG A 99 -12.41 2.05 7.71
CA ARG A 99 -13.05 0.74 7.90
C ARG A 99 -12.05 -0.40 7.77
N LEU A 100 -11.15 -0.32 6.80
CA LEU A 100 -10.12 -1.32 6.62
C LEU A 100 -9.20 -1.46 7.85
N MET A 101 -8.73 -0.33 8.39
CA MET A 101 -7.88 -0.32 9.58
C MET A 101 -8.60 -0.87 10.82
N LEU A 102 -9.94 -0.75 10.90
CA LEU A 102 -10.75 -1.32 11.97
C LEU A 102 -11.05 -2.81 11.77
N GLU A 103 -11.35 -3.22 10.56
CA GLU A 103 -11.79 -4.58 10.25
C GLU A 103 -10.61 -5.56 10.08
N ASN A 104 -9.47 -5.06 9.57
CA ASN A 104 -8.30 -5.87 9.25
C ASN A 104 -6.98 -5.22 9.73
N PRO A 105 -6.87 -4.78 11.00
CA PRO A 105 -5.66 -4.09 11.47
C PRO A 105 -4.41 -4.96 11.39
N GLU A 106 -4.54 -6.28 11.59
CA GLU A 106 -3.44 -7.23 11.45
C GLU A 106 -2.88 -7.26 10.02
N ASP A 107 -3.75 -7.32 9.01
CA ASP A 107 -3.35 -7.35 7.60
C ASP A 107 -2.64 -6.04 7.20
N VAL A 108 -3.10 -4.88 7.71
CA VAL A 108 -2.47 -3.58 7.45
C VAL A 108 -1.05 -3.54 8.00
N VAL A 109 -0.86 -3.94 9.25
CA VAL A 109 0.47 -3.94 9.89
C VAL A 109 1.39 -4.98 9.25
N TYR A 110 0.85 -6.16 8.94
CA TYR A 110 1.61 -7.22 8.25
C TYR A 110 2.02 -6.80 6.84
N GLY A 111 1.16 -6.12 6.09
CA GLY A 111 1.50 -5.56 4.79
C GLY A 111 2.67 -4.57 4.85
N LEU A 112 2.70 -3.69 5.87
CA LEU A 112 3.85 -2.82 6.10
C LEU A 112 5.13 -3.62 6.38
N TYR A 113 5.04 -4.65 7.20
CA TYR A 113 6.18 -5.53 7.49
C TYR A 113 6.75 -6.20 6.24
N ILE A 114 5.88 -6.69 5.34
CA ILE A 114 6.30 -7.26 4.05
C ILE A 114 7.03 -6.23 3.19
N LEU A 115 6.49 -5.00 3.08
CA LEU A 115 7.13 -3.92 2.33
C LEU A 115 8.50 -3.55 2.91
N MET A 116 8.62 -3.49 4.24
CA MET A 116 9.88 -3.24 4.93
C MET A 116 10.90 -4.34 4.63
N LYS A 117 10.47 -5.60 4.64
CA LYS A 117 11.32 -6.74 4.30
C LYS A 117 11.78 -6.70 2.83
N ALA A 118 10.87 -6.42 1.89
CA ALA A 118 11.20 -6.29 0.47
C ALA A 118 12.24 -5.20 0.19
N LEU A 119 12.24 -4.14 0.99
CA LEU A 119 13.17 -3.01 0.86
C LEU A 119 14.43 -3.13 1.75
N ASP A 120 14.49 -4.14 2.61
CA ASP A 120 15.51 -4.29 3.67
C ASP A 120 15.59 -3.06 4.59
N VAL A 121 14.43 -2.56 5.00
CA VAL A 121 14.25 -1.33 5.78
C VAL A 121 13.83 -1.68 7.21
N LYS A 122 14.39 -0.94 8.19
CA LYS A 122 14.12 -1.18 9.61
C LYS A 122 13.14 -0.20 10.26
N LYS A 123 12.60 0.77 9.52
CA LYS A 123 11.71 1.79 10.07
C LYS A 123 10.41 1.86 9.26
N GLY A 124 9.29 1.63 9.93
CA GLY A 124 7.95 1.72 9.36
C GLY A 124 7.06 2.70 10.12
N TYR A 125 6.25 3.48 9.41
CA TYR A 125 5.22 4.34 9.99
C TYR A 125 3.86 4.04 9.38
N ILE A 126 2.81 4.16 10.20
CA ILE A 126 1.42 4.19 9.74
C ILE A 126 0.87 5.54 10.16
N GLY A 127 0.64 6.44 9.18
CA GLY A 127 0.13 7.78 9.43
C GLY A 127 -1.40 7.78 9.45
N ILE A 128 -2.02 8.15 10.59
CA ILE A 128 -3.47 8.16 10.79
C ILE A 128 -3.87 9.47 11.43
N GLU A 129 -4.91 10.14 10.90
CA GLU A 129 -5.44 11.37 11.51
C GLU A 129 -6.14 11.10 12.84
N VAL A 130 -5.99 12.05 13.78
CA VAL A 130 -6.52 11.91 15.16
C VAL A 130 -8.05 11.92 15.25
N ASN A 131 -8.78 12.15 14.16
CA ASN A 131 -10.22 11.94 14.09
C ASN A 131 -10.64 10.46 14.01
N LYS A 132 -9.68 9.53 13.86
CA LYS A 132 -9.87 8.08 13.76
C LYS A 132 -9.24 7.37 14.96
N LEU A 133 -9.60 7.79 16.18
CA LEU A 133 -9.00 7.25 17.41
C LEU A 133 -9.19 5.74 17.58
N ASP A 134 -10.32 5.21 17.15
CA ASP A 134 -10.65 3.78 17.15
C ASP A 134 -9.71 2.98 16.23
N ALA A 135 -9.43 3.49 15.02
CA ALA A 135 -8.46 2.88 14.11
C ALA A 135 -7.02 2.97 14.66
N ILE A 136 -6.66 4.12 15.26
CA ILE A 136 -5.36 4.28 15.93
C ILE A 136 -5.19 3.20 17.01
N GLU A 137 -6.17 3.01 17.89
CA GLU A 137 -6.12 2.02 18.96
C GLU A 137 -6.01 0.58 18.41
N ALA A 138 -6.77 0.27 17.34
CA ALA A 138 -6.73 -1.04 16.70
C ALA A 138 -5.34 -1.32 16.10
N ILE A 139 -4.78 -0.37 15.34
CA ILE A 139 -3.45 -0.50 14.72
C ILE A 139 -2.34 -0.51 15.78
N GLU A 140 -2.37 0.36 16.80
CA GLU A 140 -1.38 0.40 17.88
C GLU A 140 -1.31 -0.93 18.65
N LYS A 141 -2.42 -1.65 18.76
CA LYS A 141 -2.44 -2.99 19.37
C LYS A 141 -1.65 -3.99 18.54
N GLU A 142 -1.81 -3.98 17.22
CA GLU A 142 -1.11 -4.88 16.31
C GLU A 142 0.37 -4.52 16.16
N VAL A 143 0.69 -3.24 16.10
CA VAL A 143 2.08 -2.72 16.00
C VAL A 143 2.96 -3.22 17.14
N LYS A 144 2.42 -3.49 18.33
CA LYS A 144 3.18 -4.04 19.47
C LYS A 144 3.86 -5.39 19.18
N LYS A 145 3.44 -6.09 18.14
CA LYS A 145 4.08 -7.33 17.68
C LYS A 145 5.37 -7.10 16.90
N TYR A 146 5.70 -5.82 16.55
CA TYR A 146 6.80 -5.44 15.67
C TYR A 146 7.63 -4.33 16.31
N GLU A 147 8.95 -4.53 16.44
CA GLU A 147 9.82 -3.58 17.15
C GLU A 147 10.04 -2.23 16.44
N ASN A 148 9.89 -2.20 15.13
CA ASN A 148 10.31 -1.07 14.28
C ASN A 148 9.17 -0.41 13.50
N ILE A 149 7.92 -0.66 13.89
CA ILE A 149 6.73 -0.05 13.31
C ILE A 149 6.07 0.85 14.34
N GLU A 150 5.71 2.07 13.94
CA GLU A 150 5.09 3.06 14.80
C GLU A 150 3.86 3.68 14.14
N VAL A 151 2.84 3.99 14.93
CA VAL A 151 1.72 4.83 14.49
C VAL A 151 2.10 6.30 14.63
N SER A 152 2.04 7.04 13.52
CA SER A 152 2.19 8.49 13.50
C SER A 152 0.81 9.13 13.56
N ARG A 153 0.49 9.75 14.70
CA ARG A 153 -0.78 10.47 14.90
C ARG A 153 -0.69 11.81 14.18
N LEU A 154 -1.54 12.01 13.19
CA LEU A 154 -1.54 13.17 12.30
C LEU A 154 -2.60 14.18 12.69
N GLU A 155 -2.31 15.46 12.49
CA GLU A 155 -3.31 16.52 12.61
C GLU A 155 -4.37 16.40 11.53
N ILE A 156 -5.62 16.75 11.88
CA ILE A 156 -6.74 16.79 10.93
C ILE A 156 -6.57 18.02 10.04
N LYS A 157 -6.22 17.81 8.80
CA LYS A 157 -6.12 18.88 7.80
C LYS A 157 -6.16 18.33 6.37
N TYR A 158 -6.51 19.16 5.42
CA TYR A 158 -6.45 18.85 4.00
C TYR A 158 -5.32 19.66 3.33
N PRO A 159 -4.44 19.00 2.54
CA PRO A 159 -4.36 17.57 2.22
C PRO A 159 -3.30 16.84 3.08
N GLN A 160 -3.68 16.31 4.24
CA GLN A 160 -2.74 15.61 5.14
C GLN A 160 -2.18 14.31 4.53
N GLY A 161 -3.00 13.61 3.72
CA GLY A 161 -2.61 12.41 3.00
C GLY A 161 -1.76 12.64 1.74
N ALA A 162 -1.56 13.91 1.34
CA ALA A 162 -0.66 14.20 0.23
C ALA A 162 0.76 13.70 0.55
N GLU A 163 1.36 12.92 -0.35
CA GLU A 163 2.58 12.15 -0.11
C GLU A 163 3.71 12.96 0.54
N LYS A 164 3.99 14.16 0.04
CA LYS A 164 5.04 15.04 0.60
C LYS A 164 4.69 15.60 1.99
N GLN A 165 3.41 15.89 2.23
CA GLN A 165 2.93 16.34 3.53
C GLN A 165 3.03 15.21 4.57
N LEU A 166 2.63 14.00 4.19
CA LEU A 166 2.73 12.82 5.03
C LEU A 166 4.17 12.50 5.41
N ILE A 167 5.08 12.52 4.42
CA ILE A 167 6.52 12.31 4.65
C ILE A 167 7.05 13.31 5.68
N TYR A 168 6.75 14.60 5.50
CA TYR A 168 7.18 15.63 6.45
C TYR A 168 6.56 15.40 7.84
N ALA A 169 5.27 15.07 7.90
CA ALA A 169 4.59 14.83 9.17
C ALA A 169 5.24 13.69 9.96
N CYS A 170 5.55 12.56 9.30
CA CYS A 170 6.12 11.37 9.94
C CYS A 170 7.63 11.48 10.20
N THR A 171 8.40 12.12 9.30
CA THR A 171 9.87 12.01 9.31
C THR A 171 10.59 13.36 9.48
N LYS A 172 9.90 14.48 9.32
CA LYS A 172 10.46 15.85 9.21
C LYS A 172 11.38 16.05 8.01
N ARG A 173 11.37 15.13 7.03
CA ARG A 173 12.14 15.26 5.79
C ARG A 173 11.30 16.00 4.76
N GLU A 174 11.95 16.89 3.99
CA GLU A 174 11.30 17.65 2.94
C GLU A 174 11.69 17.08 1.57
N VAL A 175 10.70 16.61 0.83
CA VAL A 175 10.89 16.16 -0.56
C VAL A 175 11.10 17.37 -1.45
N PRO A 176 12.22 17.48 -2.18
CA PRO A 176 12.51 18.65 -3.02
C PRO A 176 11.43 18.93 -4.07
N SER A 177 11.37 20.15 -4.58
CA SER A 177 10.50 20.48 -5.73
C SER A 177 10.89 19.61 -6.92
N GLY A 178 9.90 18.97 -7.56
CA GLY A 178 10.14 18.01 -8.65
C GLY A 178 10.73 16.65 -8.19
N GLY A 179 11.10 16.50 -6.92
CA GLY A 179 11.65 15.26 -6.38
C GLY A 179 10.57 14.23 -6.02
N LEU A 180 11.03 13.00 -5.81
CA LEU A 180 10.24 11.84 -5.42
C LEU A 180 10.52 11.45 -3.94
N PRO A 181 9.64 10.70 -3.27
CA PRO A 181 9.85 10.21 -1.90
C PRO A 181 11.18 9.50 -1.69
N MET A 182 11.63 8.73 -2.66
CA MET A 182 12.91 8.01 -2.60
C MET A 182 14.16 8.93 -2.62
N ASP A 183 13.99 10.21 -2.98
CA ASP A 183 15.08 11.20 -2.90
C ASP A 183 15.40 11.58 -1.46
N VAL A 184 14.47 11.32 -0.55
CA VAL A 184 14.63 11.50 0.89
C VAL A 184 14.60 10.18 1.66
N GLY A 185 14.83 9.06 0.98
CA GLY A 185 14.95 7.73 1.57
C GLY A 185 13.62 7.09 1.99
N VAL A 186 12.50 7.53 1.44
CA VAL A 186 11.16 7.10 1.85
C VAL A 186 10.41 6.41 0.71
N VAL A 187 9.65 5.36 1.04
CA VAL A 187 8.62 4.79 0.18
C VAL A 187 7.27 4.95 0.87
N VAL A 188 6.25 5.38 0.13
CA VAL A 188 4.89 5.58 0.65
C VAL A 188 3.91 4.68 -0.09
N ASN A 189 3.06 3.98 0.65
CA ASN A 189 1.92 3.23 0.12
C ASN A 189 0.65 3.60 0.89
N ASN A 190 -0.53 3.30 0.32
CA ASN A 190 -1.80 3.39 1.05
C ASN A 190 -1.92 2.21 2.04
N VAL A 191 -2.77 2.36 3.07
CA VAL A 191 -3.05 1.29 4.06
C VAL A 191 -3.80 0.11 3.48
N GLU A 192 -4.40 0.24 2.29
CA GLU A 192 -5.13 -0.86 1.67
C GLU A 192 -4.21 -2.07 1.49
N PRO A 193 -4.54 -3.24 2.07
CA PRO A 193 -3.67 -4.41 2.05
C PRO A 193 -3.62 -4.96 0.64
N GLN A 194 -2.50 -4.75 0.03
CA GLN A 194 -2.21 -5.22 -1.31
C GLN A 194 -1.51 -6.58 -1.29
N LEU A 195 -1.28 -7.13 -0.10
CA LEU A 195 -0.46 -8.33 0.12
C LEU A 195 -1.19 -9.27 1.09
N LYS A 196 -2.07 -10.08 0.56
CA LYS A 196 -2.60 -11.29 1.23
C LYS A 196 -2.02 -12.53 0.61
#